data_380109ba9ff36d725bf426b4d8ab3bf6
#
_entry.id   380109ba9ff36d725bf426b4d8ab3bf6
#
_cell.length_a   1.000
_cell.length_b   1.000
_cell.length_c   1.000
_cell.angle_alpha   90.00
_cell.angle_beta   90.00
_cell.angle_gamma   90.00
#
_symmetry.space_group_name_H-M   'P 1'
#
loop_
_entity.id
_entity.type
_entity.pdbx_description
1 polymer ?
#
loop_
_entity_poly.entity_id
_entity_poly.type
_entity_poly.pdbx_seq_one_letter_code
_entity_poly.pdbx_strand_id
1 'polypeptide(L)'
;MILIWDKNNVLIFAVMAKNSSSINTDFIISFFLPEGMIDWFEVVKIKEEPNKGTAQADVLYNSVLHIYLDERDTRSGEEMGFKPNGFTEPTLIKDYPIRNRKVLLHVRRRRYLDADNRNVILNQYPLTADGTKVSVEFGLFFKDSDGQASIDSSVISKILSY
;
A
#
# COMPACT_ATOMS: atom_id res chain seq x y z
N MET A 1 -10.96 -4.51 20.47
CA MET A 1 -10.79 -3.36 19.54
C MET A 1 -10.74 -2.11 20.40
N ILE A 2 -9.58 -1.48 20.52
CA ILE A 2 -9.42 -0.25 21.29
C ILE A 2 -9.36 0.89 20.29
N LEU A 3 -10.34 1.79 20.34
CA LEU A 3 -10.34 3.03 19.58
C LEU A 3 -9.53 4.05 20.38
N ILE A 4 -8.41 4.46 19.84
CA ILE A 4 -7.60 5.53 20.44
C ILE A 4 -7.81 6.78 19.59
N TRP A 5 -8.37 7.82 20.20
CA TRP A 5 -8.47 9.15 19.60
C TRP A 5 -7.20 9.94 19.93
N ASP A 6 -6.49 10.39 18.93
CA ASP A 6 -5.42 11.36 19.09
C ASP A 6 -6.02 12.79 19.10
N LYS A 7 -5.32 13.73 19.74
CA LYS A 7 -5.74 15.13 19.92
C LYS A 7 -6.04 15.88 18.62
N ASN A 8 -5.70 15.30 17.47
CA ASN A 8 -5.91 15.88 16.14
C ASN A 8 -7.09 15.24 15.37
N ASN A 9 -7.99 14.53 16.04
CA ASN A 9 -9.17 13.89 15.43
C ASN A 9 -8.84 12.85 14.34
N VAL A 10 -7.70 12.17 14.45
CA VAL A 10 -7.27 11.11 13.54
C VAL A 10 -7.64 9.76 14.13
N LEU A 11 -8.41 8.97 13.40
CA LEU A 11 -8.78 7.61 13.79
C LEU A 11 -7.58 6.68 13.54
N ILE A 12 -6.92 6.23 14.59
CA ILE A 12 -5.82 5.25 14.50
C ILE A 12 -6.38 3.89 14.87
N PHE A 13 -6.43 2.97 13.90
CA PHE A 13 -6.71 1.56 14.17
C PHE A 13 -5.40 0.87 14.58
N ALA A 14 -5.22 0.65 15.88
CA ALA A 14 -4.17 -0.23 16.35
C ALA A 14 -4.71 -1.66 16.32
N VAL A 15 -4.17 -2.50 15.45
CA VAL A 15 -4.47 -3.93 15.44
C VAL A 15 -3.66 -4.59 16.54
N MET A 16 -4.29 -4.80 17.70
CA MET A 16 -3.77 -5.69 18.73
C MET A 16 -4.58 -6.98 18.70
N ALA A 17 -3.98 -8.05 18.19
CA ALA A 17 -4.53 -9.39 18.25
C ALA A 17 -4.16 -10.06 19.57
N LYS A 18 -5.18 -10.48 20.37
CA LYS A 18 -5.07 -11.67 21.22
C LYS A 18 -6.45 -12.32 21.43
N ASN A 19 -6.59 -13.48 20.82
CA ASN A 19 -7.42 -14.64 21.16
C ASN A 19 -8.88 -14.43 21.58
N SER A 20 -9.80 -14.59 20.59
CA SER A 20 -11.01 -15.41 20.68
C SER A 20 -11.72 -15.32 19.33
N SER A 21 -12.16 -16.43 18.71
CA SER A 21 -12.95 -16.57 17.45
C SER A 21 -12.86 -15.36 16.51
N SER A 22 -11.65 -14.88 16.27
CA SER A 22 -11.39 -13.62 15.62
C SER A 22 -11.41 -13.89 14.13
N ILE A 23 -12.28 -13.22 13.44
CA ILE A 23 -12.16 -12.97 12.00
C ILE A 23 -10.69 -12.68 11.71
N ASN A 24 -10.09 -13.45 10.81
CA ASN A 24 -8.70 -13.26 10.43
C ASN A 24 -8.56 -11.86 9.82
N THR A 25 -7.95 -10.94 10.56
CA THR A 25 -7.81 -9.55 10.16
C THR A 25 -7.02 -9.43 8.85
N ASP A 26 -5.99 -10.27 8.66
CA ASP A 26 -5.18 -10.30 7.44
C ASP A 26 -6.04 -10.71 6.24
N PHE A 27 -6.95 -11.67 6.43
CA PHE A 27 -7.91 -12.07 5.39
C PHE A 27 -8.83 -10.92 4.99
N ILE A 28 -9.35 -10.14 5.95
CA ILE A 28 -10.18 -8.96 5.61
C ILE A 28 -9.35 -7.89 4.92
N ILE A 29 -8.16 -7.61 5.42
CA ILE A 29 -7.29 -6.57 4.85
C ILE A 29 -6.85 -6.96 3.44
N SER A 30 -6.68 -8.25 3.13
CA SER A 30 -6.29 -8.70 1.79
C SER A 30 -7.27 -8.27 0.68
N PHE A 31 -8.54 -8.06 0.99
CA PHE A 31 -9.52 -7.53 0.03
C PHE A 31 -9.31 -6.05 -0.35
N PHE A 32 -8.48 -5.35 0.39
CA PHE A 32 -8.21 -3.92 0.21
C PHE A 32 -6.77 -3.64 -0.26
N LEU A 33 -6.02 -4.68 -0.53
CA LEU A 33 -4.63 -4.61 -1.01
C LEU A 33 -4.52 -5.30 -2.37
N PRO A 34 -3.52 -4.95 -3.18
CA PRO A 34 -3.18 -5.71 -4.39
C PRO A 34 -3.03 -7.20 -4.12
N GLU A 35 -3.38 -8.03 -5.10
CA GLU A 35 -3.42 -9.49 -4.98
C GLU A 35 -2.08 -10.05 -4.46
N GLY A 36 -2.17 -10.91 -3.46
CA GLY A 36 -1.01 -11.55 -2.83
C GLY A 36 -0.11 -10.62 -2.02
N MET A 37 -0.37 -9.31 -1.96
CA MET A 37 0.50 -8.38 -1.25
C MET A 37 0.62 -8.69 0.24
N ILE A 38 -0.44 -9.21 0.87
CA ILE A 38 -0.45 -9.56 2.29
C ILE A 38 0.50 -10.72 2.65
N ASP A 39 0.88 -11.55 1.67
CA ASP A 39 1.83 -12.65 1.88
C ASP A 39 3.26 -12.12 2.01
N TRP A 40 3.55 -10.99 1.36
CA TRP A 40 4.87 -10.37 1.31
C TRP A 40 5.04 -9.21 2.29
N PHE A 41 3.94 -8.58 2.70
CA PHE A 41 3.96 -7.40 3.56
C PHE A 41 3.00 -7.55 4.74
N GLU A 42 3.38 -6.97 5.87
CA GLU A 42 2.47 -6.82 7.00
C GLU A 42 1.98 -5.38 7.10
N VAL A 43 0.71 -5.20 7.42
CA VAL A 43 0.13 -3.89 7.68
C VAL A 43 0.50 -3.45 9.10
N VAL A 44 1.37 -2.46 9.20
CA VAL A 44 1.85 -1.95 10.49
C VAL A 44 1.01 -0.79 11.02
N LYS A 45 0.30 -0.08 10.12
CA LYS A 45 -0.53 1.06 10.49
C LYS A 45 -1.54 1.38 9.39
N ILE A 46 -2.74 1.80 9.78
CA ILE A 46 -3.73 2.41 8.89
C ILE A 46 -4.11 3.78 9.49
N LYS A 47 -4.16 4.82 8.66
CA LYS A 47 -4.52 6.17 9.05
C LYS A 47 -5.46 6.76 8.00
N GLU A 48 -6.52 7.43 8.44
CA GLU A 48 -7.40 8.20 7.57
C GLU A 48 -7.20 9.70 7.86
N GLU A 49 -7.06 10.50 6.81
CA GLU A 49 -6.95 11.95 6.89
C GLU A 49 -7.98 12.61 5.98
N PRO A 50 -8.53 13.78 6.35
CA PRO A 50 -9.38 14.55 5.45
C PRO A 50 -8.63 14.89 4.17
N ASN A 51 -9.30 14.74 3.01
CA ASN A 51 -8.73 15.17 1.75
C ASN A 51 -8.70 16.70 1.69
N LYS A 52 -7.51 17.28 1.63
CA LYS A 52 -7.29 18.74 1.54
C LYS A 52 -7.06 19.20 0.09
N GLY A 53 -7.23 18.31 -0.88
CA GLY A 53 -7.06 18.63 -2.29
C GLY A 53 -8.08 19.66 -2.76
N THR A 54 -7.62 20.60 -3.57
CA THR A 54 -8.45 21.67 -4.16
C THR A 54 -8.76 21.42 -5.65
N ALA A 55 -8.16 20.41 -6.24
CA ALA A 55 -8.37 20.04 -7.63
C ALA A 55 -9.78 19.46 -7.83
N GLN A 56 -10.36 19.65 -9.02
CA GLN A 56 -11.71 19.15 -9.36
C GLN A 56 -11.82 17.61 -9.19
N ALA A 57 -10.73 16.87 -9.39
CA ALA A 57 -10.65 15.43 -9.12
C ALA A 57 -10.74 15.10 -7.63
N ASP A 58 -10.35 16.02 -6.76
CA ASP A 58 -10.35 15.82 -5.31
C ASP A 58 -11.75 15.89 -4.70
N VAL A 59 -12.69 16.53 -5.38
CA VAL A 59 -14.09 16.66 -4.93
C VAL A 59 -14.79 15.30 -4.81
N LEU A 60 -14.31 14.28 -5.54
CA LEU A 60 -14.87 12.93 -5.50
C LEU A 60 -14.50 12.17 -4.21
N TYR A 61 -13.50 12.63 -3.48
CA TYR A 61 -12.95 11.92 -2.32
C TYR A 61 -12.98 12.80 -1.09
N ASN A 62 -13.62 12.31 -0.03
CA ASN A 62 -13.70 13.04 1.25
C ASN A 62 -12.42 12.91 2.08
N SER A 63 -11.72 11.81 1.92
CA SER A 63 -10.53 11.50 2.72
C SER A 63 -9.49 10.70 1.94
N VAL A 64 -8.32 10.59 2.55
CA VAL A 64 -7.20 9.77 2.09
C VAL A 64 -6.95 8.69 3.13
N LEU A 65 -6.95 7.45 2.70
CA LEU A 65 -6.61 6.29 3.49
C LEU A 65 -5.12 5.95 3.25
N HIS A 66 -4.32 6.07 4.28
CA HIS A 66 -2.91 5.71 4.29
C HIS A 66 -2.74 4.34 4.92
N ILE A 67 -2.21 3.37 4.15
CA ILE A 67 -1.90 2.02 4.62
C ILE A 67 -0.37 1.88 4.63
N TYR A 68 0.20 1.62 5.79
CA TYR A 68 1.64 1.46 5.98
C TYR A 68 1.98 -0.02 6.03
N LEU A 69 2.92 -0.42 5.18
CA LEU A 69 3.28 -1.81 4.97
C LEU A 69 4.80 -2.00 5.08
N ASP A 70 5.19 -2.99 5.86
CA ASP A 70 6.58 -3.43 5.99
C ASP A 70 6.76 -4.81 5.35
N GLU A 71 7.80 -4.95 4.54
CA GLU A 71 8.11 -6.24 3.90
C GLU A 71 8.46 -7.29 4.95
N ARG A 72 7.82 -8.46 4.85
CA ARG A 72 8.10 -9.63 5.70
C ARG A 72 9.52 -10.14 5.45
N ASP A 73 10.04 -10.95 6.34
CA ASP A 73 11.28 -11.68 6.09
C ASP A 73 10.99 -12.91 5.22
N THR A 74 11.33 -12.79 3.95
CA THR A 74 11.04 -13.80 2.92
C THR A 74 12.30 -14.47 2.40
N ARG A 75 13.42 -14.37 3.16
CA ARG A 75 14.69 -15.01 2.80
C ARG A 75 14.55 -16.52 2.65
N SER A 76 15.16 -17.09 1.63
CA SER A 76 15.19 -18.52 1.35
C SER A 76 16.55 -18.96 0.80
N GLY A 77 16.88 -20.23 0.90
CA GLY A 77 18.11 -20.77 0.35
C GLY A 77 19.36 -20.02 0.80
N GLU A 78 20.16 -19.55 -0.14
CA GLU A 78 21.40 -18.81 0.10
C GLU A 78 21.18 -17.46 0.80
N GLU A 79 20.00 -16.85 0.61
CA GLU A 79 19.64 -15.57 1.21
C GLU A 79 19.55 -15.64 2.74
N MET A 80 19.37 -16.83 3.31
CA MET A 80 19.36 -17.04 4.77
C MET A 80 20.67 -16.60 5.44
N GLY A 81 21.78 -16.55 4.68
CA GLY A 81 23.06 -16.03 5.15
C GLY A 81 23.12 -14.51 5.25
N PHE A 82 22.19 -13.78 4.63
CA PHE A 82 22.17 -12.33 4.68
C PHE A 82 21.73 -11.84 6.07
N LYS A 83 22.28 -10.71 6.53
CA LYS A 83 21.94 -10.14 7.83
C LYS A 83 20.87 -9.05 7.67
N PRO A 84 19.78 -9.05 8.44
CA PRO A 84 18.79 -7.97 8.41
C PRO A 84 19.44 -6.60 8.68
N ASN A 85 19.12 -5.60 7.87
CA ASN A 85 19.65 -4.24 7.97
C ASN A 85 18.53 -3.17 7.88
N GLY A 86 17.42 -3.40 8.57
CA GLY A 86 16.29 -2.48 8.65
C GLY A 86 15.48 -2.40 7.36
N PHE A 87 14.94 -1.23 7.08
CA PHE A 87 14.03 -0.99 5.96
C PHE A 87 14.51 0.19 5.10
N THR A 88 13.97 0.27 3.88
CA THR A 88 14.11 1.43 3.00
C THR A 88 13.24 2.59 3.52
N GLU A 89 13.45 3.78 2.96
CA GLU A 89 12.45 4.83 3.02
C GLU A 89 11.13 4.35 2.38
N PRO A 90 9.98 4.85 2.85
CA PRO A 90 8.69 4.45 2.30
C PRO A 90 8.55 4.84 0.83
N THR A 91 8.19 3.89 0.00
CA THR A 91 7.71 4.15 -1.36
C THR A 91 6.23 4.42 -1.30
N LEU A 92 5.78 5.56 -1.85
CA LEU A 92 4.38 5.93 -1.93
C LEU A 92 3.77 5.41 -3.22
N ILE A 93 2.72 4.60 -3.09
CA ILE A 93 2.03 3.95 -4.21
C ILE A 93 0.55 4.32 -4.15
N LYS A 94 0.00 4.75 -5.27
CA LYS A 94 -1.44 4.97 -5.44
C LYS A 94 -2.11 3.66 -5.76
N ASP A 95 -3.27 3.42 -5.16
CA ASP A 95 -4.05 2.21 -5.38
C ASP A 95 -5.52 2.54 -5.63
N TYR A 96 -6.33 1.52 -5.92
CA TYR A 96 -7.76 1.69 -6.12
C TYR A 96 -8.41 2.46 -4.98
N PRO A 97 -9.21 3.47 -5.28
CA PRO A 97 -9.96 4.15 -4.24
C PRO A 97 -10.98 3.19 -3.60
N ILE A 98 -11.11 3.29 -2.29
CA ILE A 98 -12.10 2.53 -1.54
C ILE A 98 -13.28 3.47 -1.24
N ARG A 99 -14.39 3.30 -1.97
CA ARG A 99 -15.57 4.19 -1.89
C ARG A 99 -15.18 5.66 -2.16
N ASN A 100 -15.38 6.54 -1.20
CA ASN A 100 -15.06 7.98 -1.26
C ASN A 100 -13.67 8.31 -0.64
N ARG A 101 -12.75 7.35 -0.59
CA ARG A 101 -11.40 7.50 -0.05
C ARG A 101 -10.36 7.22 -1.12
N LYS A 102 -9.41 8.11 -1.30
CA LYS A 102 -8.16 7.79 -2.00
C LYS A 102 -7.38 6.79 -1.17
N VAL A 103 -6.67 5.88 -1.81
CA VAL A 103 -5.79 4.92 -1.13
C VAL A 103 -4.35 5.19 -1.48
N LEU A 104 -3.52 5.35 -0.46
CA LEU A 104 -2.07 5.52 -0.56
C LEU A 104 -1.39 4.44 0.26
N LEU A 105 -0.62 3.58 -0.41
CA LEU A 105 0.19 2.56 0.22
C LEU A 105 1.59 3.13 0.49
N HIS A 106 2.03 3.09 1.73
CA HIS A 106 3.37 3.46 2.16
C HIS A 106 4.17 2.19 2.40
N VAL A 107 4.96 1.78 1.43
CA VAL A 107 5.62 0.47 1.43
C VAL A 107 7.09 0.61 1.73
N ARG A 108 7.59 -0.06 2.78
CA ARG A 108 9.01 -0.16 3.08
C ARG A 108 9.52 -1.56 2.73
N ARG A 109 10.58 -1.60 1.92
CA ARG A 109 11.29 -2.84 1.60
C ARG A 109 12.27 -3.19 2.71
N ARG A 110 12.40 -4.47 3.00
CA ARG A 110 13.40 -4.96 3.93
C ARG A 110 14.78 -4.95 3.26
N ARG A 111 15.78 -4.44 4.00
CA ARG A 111 17.17 -4.43 3.57
C ARG A 111 17.95 -5.51 4.30
N TYR A 112 18.92 -6.04 3.61
CA TYR A 112 19.86 -7.03 4.15
C TYR A 112 21.29 -6.61 3.82
N LEU A 113 22.26 -7.18 4.53
CA LEU A 113 23.67 -7.16 4.18
C LEU A 113 24.05 -8.54 3.65
N ASP A 114 24.65 -8.57 2.49
CA ASP A 114 25.26 -9.79 1.93
C ASP A 114 26.59 -10.16 2.63
N ALA A 115 27.27 -11.20 2.14
CA ALA A 115 28.56 -11.64 2.68
C ALA A 115 29.65 -10.56 2.61
N ASP A 116 29.56 -9.64 1.66
CA ASP A 116 30.48 -8.52 1.46
C ASP A 116 30.05 -7.23 2.20
N ASN A 117 29.05 -7.32 3.08
CA ASN A 117 28.41 -6.19 3.78
C ASN A 117 27.79 -5.12 2.84
N ARG A 118 27.37 -5.51 1.65
CA ARG A 118 26.63 -4.62 0.73
C ARG A 118 25.14 -4.70 1.02
N ASN A 119 24.44 -3.55 0.89
CA ASN A 119 22.99 -3.52 1.03
C ASN A 119 22.32 -4.22 -0.15
N VAL A 120 21.44 -5.18 0.15
CA VAL A 120 20.64 -5.93 -0.81
C VAL A 120 19.17 -5.80 -0.45
N ILE A 121 18.32 -5.72 -1.49
CA ILE A 121 16.85 -5.79 -1.41
C ILE A 121 16.44 -6.94 -2.34
N LEU A 122 15.68 -7.90 -1.82
CA LEU A 122 15.31 -9.11 -2.59
C LEU A 122 14.33 -8.82 -3.72
N ASN A 123 13.46 -7.84 -3.54
CA ASN A 123 12.54 -7.32 -4.56
C ASN A 123 11.66 -8.40 -5.23
N GLN A 124 11.15 -9.34 -4.45
CA GLN A 124 10.42 -10.52 -4.93
C GLN A 124 8.96 -10.22 -5.34
N TYR A 125 8.40 -9.10 -4.90
CA TYR A 125 7.03 -8.70 -5.22
C TYR A 125 7.01 -7.39 -6.02
N PRO A 126 6.36 -7.33 -7.22
CA PRO A 126 6.26 -6.12 -8.01
C PRO A 126 5.30 -5.14 -7.33
N LEU A 127 5.78 -3.95 -6.98
CA LEU A 127 4.97 -2.95 -6.26
C LEU A 127 4.15 -2.05 -7.19
N THR A 128 4.72 -1.70 -8.33
CA THR A 128 4.13 -0.69 -9.22
C THR A 128 4.14 -1.16 -10.67
N ALA A 129 3.20 -0.68 -11.46
CA ALA A 129 3.27 -0.79 -12.89
C ALA A 129 4.49 0.02 -13.41
N ASP A 130 5.18 -0.53 -14.42
CA ASP A 130 6.42 0.01 -14.96
C ASP A 130 6.35 1.51 -15.26
N GLY A 131 7.31 2.27 -14.74
CA GLY A 131 7.42 3.70 -14.96
C GLY A 131 6.37 4.54 -14.22
N THR A 132 5.60 3.96 -13.31
CA THR A 132 4.51 4.64 -12.60
C THR A 132 4.68 4.60 -11.08
N LYS A 133 3.82 5.36 -10.38
CA LYS A 133 3.64 5.28 -8.92
C LYS A 133 2.28 4.68 -8.54
N VAL A 134 1.75 3.82 -9.39
CA VAL A 134 0.44 3.18 -9.26
C VAL A 134 0.66 1.69 -9.05
N SER A 135 -0.17 1.02 -8.24
CA SER A 135 -0.10 -0.43 -8.11
C SER A 135 -0.26 -1.13 -9.46
N VAL A 136 0.30 -2.34 -9.58
CA VAL A 136 0.27 -3.08 -10.86
C VAL A 136 -1.16 -3.25 -11.36
N GLU A 137 -2.08 -3.70 -10.51
CA GLU A 137 -3.48 -3.92 -10.85
C GLU A 137 -4.18 -2.62 -11.24
N PHE A 138 -3.98 -1.54 -10.50
CA PHE A 138 -4.57 -0.26 -10.80
C PHE A 138 -4.03 0.30 -12.12
N GLY A 139 -2.74 0.09 -12.43
CA GLY A 139 -2.14 0.43 -13.72
C GLY A 139 -2.70 -0.37 -14.88
N LEU A 140 -2.95 -1.66 -14.70
CA LEU A 140 -3.56 -2.52 -15.71
C LEU A 140 -5.00 -2.12 -16.02
N PHE A 141 -5.79 -1.75 -15.01
CA PHE A 141 -7.15 -1.25 -15.20
C PHE A 141 -7.19 -0.05 -16.16
N PHE A 142 -6.25 0.89 -16.07
CA PHE A 142 -6.20 2.02 -17.00
C PHE A 142 -5.83 1.61 -18.41
N LYS A 143 -4.88 0.69 -18.59
CA LYS A 143 -4.51 0.19 -19.92
C LYS A 143 -5.66 -0.52 -20.62
N ASP A 144 -6.45 -1.27 -19.87
CA ASP A 144 -7.61 -2.00 -20.41
C ASP A 144 -8.75 -1.03 -20.78
N SER A 145 -8.92 0.04 -20.01
CA SER A 145 -9.91 1.09 -20.25
C SER A 145 -9.60 1.92 -21.51
N ASP A 146 -8.33 2.13 -21.83
CA ASP A 146 -7.91 2.83 -23.06
C ASP A 146 -8.15 1.98 -24.33
N GLY A 147 -8.26 0.65 -24.19
CA GLY A 147 -8.55 -0.29 -25.29
C GLY A 147 -10.03 -0.46 -25.62
N GLN A 148 -10.94 -0.13 -24.72
CA GLN A 148 -12.40 -0.24 -24.90
C GLN A 148 -13.08 1.13 -24.81
N ALA A 149 -13.17 1.81 -25.94
CA ALA A 149 -14.05 2.95 -26.26
C ALA A 149 -14.66 3.77 -25.09
N SER A 150 -14.22 5.01 -24.96
CA SER A 150 -14.94 6.17 -24.36
C SER A 150 -15.00 6.30 -22.85
N ILE A 151 -14.05 5.84 -22.07
CA ILE A 151 -13.78 6.58 -20.85
C ILE A 151 -12.94 7.79 -21.28
N ASP A 152 -13.52 8.97 -21.21
CA ASP A 152 -12.87 10.22 -21.59
C ASP A 152 -11.48 10.27 -20.94
N SER A 153 -10.43 10.37 -21.76
CA SER A 153 -9.04 10.45 -21.31
C SER A 153 -8.83 11.56 -20.25
N SER A 154 -9.74 12.55 -20.23
CA SER A 154 -9.79 13.59 -19.20
C SER A 154 -10.12 13.03 -17.81
N VAL A 155 -10.92 11.98 -17.70
CA VAL A 155 -11.27 11.34 -16.43
C VAL A 155 -10.08 10.53 -15.92
N ILE A 156 -9.42 9.78 -16.81
CA ILE A 156 -8.23 9.00 -16.47
C ILE A 156 -7.09 9.93 -16.00
N SER A 157 -6.85 11.03 -16.73
CA SER A 157 -5.84 12.00 -16.34
C SER A 157 -6.14 12.65 -14.98
N LYS A 158 -7.42 12.90 -14.66
CA LYS A 158 -7.85 13.41 -13.36
C LYS A 158 -7.64 12.41 -12.21
N ILE A 159 -7.86 11.13 -12.44
CA ILE A 159 -7.63 10.08 -11.44
C ILE A 159 -6.12 9.88 -11.18
N LEU A 160 -5.29 10.00 -12.22
CA LEU A 160 -3.84 9.85 -12.10
C LEU A 160 -3.11 11.11 -11.57
N SER A 161 -3.74 12.29 -11.59
CA SER A 161 -3.14 13.57 -11.20
C SER A 161 -3.18 13.89 -9.71
N TYR A 162 -3.65 12.98 -8.87
CA TYR A 162 -3.61 13.18 -7.41
C TYR A 162 -2.38 12.62 -6.74
#